data_1b3a75522ead5da71fd1ef2f8e7d605b
#
_entry.id   1b3a75522ead5da71fd1ef2f8e7d605b
#
_cell.length_a   1.000
_cell.length_b   1.000
_cell.length_c   1.000
_cell.angle_alpha   90.00
_cell.angle_beta   90.00
_cell.angle_gamma   90.00
#
_symmetry.space_group_name_H-M   'P 1'
#
loop_
_entity.id
_entity.type
_entity.pdbx_description
1 polymer ?
#
loop_
_entity_poly.entity_id
_entity_poly.type
_entity_poly.pdbx_seq_one_letter_code
_entity_poly.pdbx_strand_id
1 'polypeptide(L)'
;MKTLISQLHSLIIVLIMISPAVAQEKGDTGYLTKDGTWCWFSDPRAIYSDGTIVTGWVKKNGSIEAGSFNPKTKEKATFELFQHLERDDHDNPSFVVAGDGNIVATYTKHSKKKEFYYNKTASGTNISSFQDAKLWNPGDAEQIKKFPMVHVTYANPFCLEKEDNRIYCFGRWTGYKPNMMWSDDDGETWSKSKVFITNYPFDRSNRPYVKYFSDGKSKIHIVFTDGHPRNEPTNSVYYACYENGAFYRADGTKITDMKGIPFEPKDASVIYQSNEKEGRAWIADIAQDRKGNPVILYTKSPEETDHRYFYAHFDGKKWINHEICKSGKWFPQTPEGKTEPEPHYFGGLTFHPSNTNIVYLSREINGVFEIERRETTNGGKNWDITPITQNSKYDNVRPYIPRGLPAKADEVVLWMENYKYIHYTNYHTAVKYHIHSVK
;
A
#
# COMPACT_ATOMS: atom_id res chain seq x y z
N MET A 1 28.32 31.19 -76.19
CA MET A 1 28.23 31.34 -74.75
C MET A 1 27.29 30.20 -74.27
N LYS A 2 27.83 29.16 -73.68
CA LYS A 2 27.08 27.97 -73.21
C LYS A 2 26.94 28.11 -71.68
N THR A 3 25.72 28.20 -71.22
CA THR A 3 25.36 28.25 -69.75
C THR A 3 25.25 26.84 -69.22
N LEU A 4 26.11 26.46 -68.29
CA LEU A 4 26.02 25.23 -67.49
C LEU A 4 24.98 25.40 -66.37
N ILE A 5 23.97 24.58 -66.33
CA ILE A 5 23.03 24.44 -65.19
C ILE A 5 23.55 23.27 -64.35
N SER A 6 24.00 23.58 -63.11
CA SER A 6 24.38 22.61 -62.09
C SER A 6 23.11 22.16 -61.33
N GLN A 7 22.74 20.87 -61.46
CA GLN A 7 21.71 20.25 -60.60
C GLN A 7 22.33 19.77 -59.27
N LEU A 8 21.94 20.40 -58.20
CA LEU A 8 22.23 19.94 -56.84
C LEU A 8 21.22 18.89 -56.41
N HIS A 9 21.63 17.63 -56.29
CA HIS A 9 20.80 16.57 -55.71
C HIS A 9 21.00 16.63 -54.18
N SER A 10 19.95 17.05 -53.46
CA SER A 10 19.88 16.95 -51.98
C SER A 10 19.54 15.52 -51.58
N LEU A 11 20.51 14.83 -51.02
CA LEU A 11 20.32 13.52 -50.40
C LEU A 11 19.68 13.69 -49.02
N ILE A 12 18.39 13.38 -48.89
CA ILE A 12 17.71 13.34 -47.59
C ILE A 12 18.03 11.99 -46.95
N ILE A 13 18.94 12.00 -45.97
CA ILE A 13 19.19 10.83 -45.10
C ILE A 13 18.11 10.80 -44.04
N VAL A 14 17.15 9.89 -44.19
CA VAL A 14 16.17 9.59 -43.13
C VAL A 14 16.85 8.69 -42.10
N LEU A 15 17.24 9.27 -40.97
CA LEU A 15 17.72 8.52 -39.82
C LEU A 15 16.51 7.82 -39.17
N ILE A 16 16.28 6.54 -39.46
CA ILE A 16 15.35 5.72 -38.75
C ILE A 16 15.98 5.41 -37.38
N MET A 17 15.55 6.10 -36.35
CA MET A 17 15.86 5.72 -34.98
C MET A 17 15.13 4.43 -34.65
N ILE A 18 15.81 3.30 -34.75
CA ILE A 18 15.36 2.02 -34.24
C ILE A 18 15.55 2.09 -32.72
N SER A 19 14.48 2.40 -31.99
CA SER A 19 14.46 2.19 -30.55
C SER A 19 14.67 0.69 -30.29
N PRO A 20 15.62 0.27 -29.46
CA PRO A 20 15.77 -1.13 -29.13
C PRO A 20 14.46 -1.61 -28.49
N ALA A 21 13.81 -2.60 -29.10
CA ALA A 21 12.71 -3.31 -28.46
C ALA A 21 13.27 -3.99 -27.21
N VAL A 22 12.94 -3.46 -26.03
CA VAL A 22 13.26 -4.12 -24.78
C VAL A 22 12.49 -5.44 -24.79
N ALA A 23 13.22 -6.54 -24.82
CA ALA A 23 12.64 -7.88 -24.82
C ALA A 23 11.85 -8.02 -23.52
N GLN A 24 10.55 -8.28 -23.64
CA GLN A 24 9.71 -8.67 -22.51
C GLN A 24 10.31 -9.94 -21.90
N GLU A 25 10.79 -9.88 -20.66
CA GLU A 25 11.19 -11.11 -19.98
C GLU A 25 9.99 -12.06 -19.92
N LYS A 26 10.23 -13.33 -20.30
CA LYS A 26 9.23 -14.39 -20.22
C LYS A 26 9.01 -14.76 -18.74
N GLY A 27 8.34 -13.89 -18.01
CA GLY A 27 7.81 -14.20 -16.70
C GLY A 27 6.49 -14.95 -16.80
N ASP A 28 6.19 -15.72 -15.77
CA ASP A 28 4.92 -16.44 -15.67
C ASP A 28 3.85 -15.49 -15.13
N THR A 29 2.94 -15.07 -15.99
CA THR A 29 1.83 -14.15 -15.66
C THR A 29 0.50 -14.89 -15.68
N GLY A 30 -0.35 -14.65 -14.68
CA GLY A 30 -1.67 -15.28 -14.59
C GLY A 30 -2.65 -14.51 -13.72
N TYR A 31 -3.80 -15.12 -13.49
CA TYR A 31 -4.85 -14.60 -12.64
C TYR A 31 -4.91 -15.37 -11.32
N LEU A 32 -5.07 -14.66 -10.21
CA LEU A 32 -5.54 -15.24 -8.96
C LEU A 32 -7.07 -15.31 -8.96
N THR A 33 -7.72 -14.24 -9.38
CA THR A 33 -9.17 -14.20 -9.61
C THR A 33 -9.51 -13.23 -10.74
N LYS A 34 -10.65 -13.47 -11.42
CA LYS A 34 -11.22 -12.53 -12.41
C LYS A 34 -12.33 -11.66 -11.82
N ASP A 35 -12.57 -11.76 -10.51
CA ASP A 35 -13.55 -10.98 -9.77
C ASP A 35 -12.97 -10.63 -8.39
N GLY A 36 -12.15 -9.57 -8.33
CA GLY A 36 -11.51 -9.14 -7.10
C GLY A 36 -10.94 -7.74 -7.19
N THR A 37 -11.06 -7.01 -6.09
CA THR A 37 -10.54 -5.66 -5.92
C THR A 37 -9.97 -5.47 -4.52
N TRP A 38 -9.09 -4.48 -4.36
CA TRP A 38 -8.60 -3.99 -3.07
C TRP A 38 -8.27 -2.50 -3.12
N CYS A 39 -8.27 -1.84 -1.96
CA CYS A 39 -7.76 -0.48 -1.81
C CYS A 39 -6.27 -0.46 -1.42
N TRP A 40 -5.73 0.73 -1.07
CA TRP A 40 -4.32 0.92 -0.71
C TRP A 40 -4.00 0.77 0.78
N PHE A 41 -4.99 0.91 1.69
CA PHE A 41 -4.74 1.19 3.11
C PHE A 41 -5.10 0.06 4.09
N SER A 42 -5.39 -1.14 3.59
CA SER A 42 -5.55 -2.36 4.39
C SER A 42 -4.40 -3.32 4.06
N ASP A 43 -3.35 -3.30 4.86
CA ASP A 43 -2.12 -4.07 4.66
C ASP A 43 -1.73 -4.85 5.94
N PRO A 44 -1.05 -5.99 5.80
CA PRO A 44 -0.62 -6.66 4.57
C PRO A 44 -1.80 -7.32 3.82
N ARG A 45 -2.07 -6.87 2.58
CA ARG A 45 -3.11 -7.50 1.73
C ARG A 45 -2.65 -8.81 1.08
N ALA A 46 -1.37 -9.12 1.18
CA ALA A 46 -0.79 -10.40 0.85
C ALA A 46 0.42 -10.69 1.75
N ILE A 47 0.55 -11.94 2.20
CA ILE A 47 1.68 -12.45 2.97
C ILE A 47 2.26 -13.69 2.28
N TYR A 48 3.54 -13.94 2.51
CA TYR A 48 4.23 -15.17 2.10
C TYR A 48 4.64 -15.95 3.34
N SER A 49 4.17 -17.17 3.46
CA SER A 49 4.51 -18.10 4.54
C SER A 49 4.58 -19.52 3.99
N ASP A 50 5.58 -20.29 4.39
CA ASP A 50 5.77 -21.71 4.05
C ASP A 50 5.63 -22.03 2.56
N GLY A 51 6.18 -21.15 1.69
CA GLY A 51 6.13 -21.35 0.24
C GLY A 51 4.81 -20.94 -0.42
N THR A 52 3.85 -20.47 0.37
CA THR A 52 2.51 -20.08 -0.09
C THR A 52 2.27 -18.57 0.10
N ILE A 53 1.68 -17.95 -0.89
CA ILE A 53 1.14 -16.59 -0.80
C ILE A 53 -0.31 -16.71 -0.36
N VAL A 54 -0.67 -16.02 0.72
CA VAL A 54 -2.07 -15.82 1.12
C VAL A 54 -2.43 -14.35 0.89
N THR A 55 -3.51 -14.12 0.21
CA THR A 55 -4.01 -12.79 -0.18
C THR A 55 -5.53 -12.76 -0.15
N GLY A 56 -6.15 -11.61 -0.43
CA GLY A 56 -7.59 -11.55 -0.47
C GLY A 56 -8.11 -10.30 -1.16
N TRP A 57 -9.39 -10.30 -1.42
CA TRP A 57 -10.07 -9.27 -2.20
C TRP A 57 -11.55 -9.17 -1.86
N VAL A 58 -12.15 -8.09 -2.31
CA VAL A 58 -13.60 -7.91 -2.32
C VAL A 58 -14.13 -8.27 -3.69
N LYS A 59 -15.10 -9.16 -3.75
CA LYS A 59 -15.80 -9.53 -4.99
C LYS A 59 -16.81 -8.47 -5.41
N LYS A 60 -17.19 -8.49 -6.67
CA LYS A 60 -18.22 -7.58 -7.23
C LYS A 60 -19.56 -7.65 -6.50
N ASN A 61 -19.88 -8.80 -5.90
CA ASN A 61 -21.10 -8.98 -5.10
C ASN A 61 -20.95 -8.51 -3.64
N GLY A 62 -19.77 -8.04 -3.23
CA GLY A 62 -19.46 -7.60 -1.87
C GLY A 62 -19.02 -8.71 -0.92
N SER A 63 -18.84 -9.94 -1.37
CA SER A 63 -18.23 -10.99 -0.55
C SER A 63 -16.73 -10.74 -0.38
N ILE A 64 -16.20 -11.07 0.81
CA ILE A 64 -14.79 -11.04 1.12
C ILE A 64 -14.21 -12.44 0.92
N GLU A 65 -13.19 -12.55 0.07
CA GLU A 65 -12.58 -13.83 -0.28
C GLU A 65 -11.09 -13.81 0.01
N ALA A 66 -10.58 -14.87 0.62
CA ALA A 66 -9.16 -15.17 0.72
C ALA A 66 -8.74 -16.07 -0.44
N GLY A 67 -7.52 -15.89 -0.92
CA GLY A 67 -6.90 -16.74 -1.92
C GLY A 67 -5.53 -17.23 -1.45
N SER A 68 -5.17 -18.46 -1.79
CA SER A 68 -3.81 -18.97 -1.66
C SER A 68 -3.20 -19.26 -3.02
N PHE A 69 -1.90 -19.08 -3.14
CA PHE A 69 -1.15 -19.33 -4.35
C PHE A 69 0.26 -19.84 -4.01
N ASN A 70 0.62 -21.00 -4.54
CA ASN A 70 1.98 -21.50 -4.49
C ASN A 70 2.71 -21.13 -5.80
N PRO A 71 3.73 -20.25 -5.76
CA PRO A 71 4.40 -19.78 -6.98
C PRO A 71 5.16 -20.91 -7.72
N LYS A 72 5.57 -21.99 -7.02
CA LYS A 72 6.30 -23.10 -7.61
C LYS A 72 5.39 -24.11 -8.30
N THR A 73 4.34 -24.57 -7.60
CA THR A 73 3.41 -25.59 -8.13
C THR A 73 2.29 -24.98 -8.95
N LYS A 74 2.04 -23.66 -8.84
CA LYS A 74 0.92 -22.91 -9.44
C LYS A 74 -0.45 -23.29 -8.89
N GLU A 75 -0.47 -24.07 -7.82
CA GLU A 75 -1.72 -24.40 -7.13
C GLU A 75 -2.36 -23.15 -6.52
N LYS A 76 -3.67 -23.10 -6.62
CA LYS A 76 -4.51 -22.01 -6.11
C LYS A 76 -5.71 -22.57 -5.40
N ALA A 77 -6.12 -21.91 -4.33
CA ALA A 77 -7.39 -22.15 -3.67
C ALA A 77 -8.03 -20.81 -3.28
N THR A 78 -9.34 -20.82 -3.05
CA THR A 78 -10.07 -19.67 -2.52
C THR A 78 -10.99 -20.12 -1.38
N PHE A 79 -11.27 -19.19 -0.47
CA PHE A 79 -12.18 -19.38 0.66
C PHE A 79 -12.99 -18.11 0.90
N GLU A 80 -14.32 -18.19 1.00
CA GLU A 80 -15.18 -17.05 1.29
C GLU A 80 -15.16 -16.77 2.80
N LEU A 81 -14.48 -15.67 3.20
CA LEU A 81 -14.37 -15.24 4.59
C LEU A 81 -15.69 -14.66 5.11
N PHE A 82 -16.43 -13.93 4.26
CA PHE A 82 -17.71 -13.34 4.58
C PHE A 82 -18.58 -13.14 3.34
N GLN A 83 -19.80 -13.61 3.38
CA GLN A 83 -20.74 -13.50 2.27
C GLN A 83 -21.43 -12.13 2.28
N HIS A 84 -21.39 -11.40 1.15
CA HIS A 84 -22.12 -10.14 0.94
C HIS A 84 -21.92 -9.10 2.06
N LEU A 85 -20.67 -8.85 2.48
CA LEU A 85 -20.37 -7.87 3.52
C LEU A 85 -20.75 -6.45 3.07
N GLU A 86 -20.12 -5.97 2.01
CA GLU A 86 -20.35 -4.68 1.35
C GLU A 86 -19.59 -4.65 0.02
N ARG A 87 -20.16 -4.04 -1.00
CA ARG A 87 -19.45 -3.78 -2.26
C ARG A 87 -18.67 -2.48 -2.14
N ASP A 88 -17.46 -2.56 -1.58
CA ASP A 88 -16.53 -1.44 -1.42
C ASP A 88 -15.10 -2.01 -1.37
N ASP A 89 -14.17 -1.46 -2.15
CA ASP A 89 -12.81 -1.99 -2.22
C ASP A 89 -11.99 -1.76 -0.93
N HIS A 90 -12.44 -0.87 -0.05
CA HIS A 90 -11.82 -0.62 1.25
C HIS A 90 -12.03 -1.78 2.24
N ASP A 91 -12.94 -2.70 1.92
CA ASP A 91 -13.25 -3.85 2.79
C ASP A 91 -12.31 -5.03 2.56
N ASN A 92 -11.28 -4.88 1.71
CA ASN A 92 -10.34 -5.96 1.42
C ASN A 92 -9.65 -6.45 2.70
N PRO A 93 -9.47 -7.78 2.84
CA PRO A 93 -8.83 -8.34 4.01
C PRO A 93 -7.34 -8.09 4.02
N SER A 94 -6.77 -8.05 5.22
CA SER A 94 -5.35 -8.07 5.50
C SER A 94 -4.99 -9.21 6.43
N PHE A 95 -3.74 -9.68 6.36
CA PHE A 95 -3.36 -10.96 6.94
C PHE A 95 -2.12 -10.83 7.82
N VAL A 96 -2.09 -11.64 8.89
CA VAL A 96 -0.90 -11.82 9.72
C VAL A 96 -0.77 -13.29 10.11
N VAL A 97 0.46 -13.78 10.21
CA VAL A 97 0.75 -15.06 10.87
C VAL A 97 0.84 -14.80 12.37
N ALA A 98 0.03 -15.47 13.15
CA ALA A 98 0.03 -15.41 14.61
C ALA A 98 1.16 -16.25 15.21
N GLY A 99 1.40 -16.13 16.52
CA GLY A 99 2.45 -16.87 17.22
C GLY A 99 2.28 -18.39 17.20
N ASP A 100 1.05 -18.87 17.10
CA ASP A 100 0.69 -20.30 16.95
C ASP A 100 0.87 -20.82 15.50
N GLY A 101 1.30 -19.95 14.57
CA GLY A 101 1.49 -20.29 13.15
C GLY A 101 0.24 -20.25 12.29
N ASN A 102 -0.92 -19.96 12.86
CA ASN A 102 -2.17 -19.79 12.12
C ASN A 102 -2.27 -18.40 11.49
N ILE A 103 -3.11 -18.26 10.47
CA ILE A 103 -3.35 -16.97 9.81
C ILE A 103 -4.59 -16.31 10.40
N VAL A 104 -4.44 -15.04 10.78
CA VAL A 104 -5.56 -14.15 11.11
C VAL A 104 -5.82 -13.23 9.92
N ALA A 105 -7.03 -13.29 9.38
CA ALA A 105 -7.54 -12.36 8.38
C ALA A 105 -8.39 -11.30 9.07
N THR A 106 -8.14 -10.02 8.78
CA THR A 106 -8.86 -8.90 9.40
C THR A 106 -9.43 -7.97 8.32
N TYR A 107 -10.64 -7.48 8.50
CA TYR A 107 -11.30 -6.57 7.55
C TYR A 107 -12.40 -5.75 8.22
N THR A 108 -12.88 -4.72 7.52
CA THR A 108 -13.88 -3.78 8.04
C THR A 108 -14.80 -3.34 6.93
N LYS A 109 -15.95 -2.75 7.26
CA LYS A 109 -16.72 -1.93 6.31
C LYS A 109 -16.12 -0.53 6.17
N HIS A 110 -16.46 0.15 5.08
CA HIS A 110 -15.97 1.50 4.85
C HIS A 110 -16.80 2.56 5.58
N SER A 111 -16.39 2.92 6.81
CA SER A 111 -16.97 4.05 7.59
C SER A 111 -18.48 3.99 7.84
N LYS A 112 -19.10 2.82 7.78
CA LYS A 112 -20.55 2.66 7.97
C LYS A 112 -20.94 1.99 9.27
N LYS A 113 -20.05 1.22 9.85
CA LYS A 113 -20.31 0.39 11.03
C LYS A 113 -19.19 0.53 12.06
N LYS A 114 -19.47 -0.01 13.25
CA LYS A 114 -18.53 -0.03 14.37
C LYS A 114 -17.82 -1.38 14.50
N GLU A 115 -18.18 -2.33 13.66
CA GLU A 115 -17.67 -3.69 13.71
C GLU A 115 -16.35 -3.81 12.93
N PHE A 116 -15.42 -4.48 13.56
CA PHE A 116 -14.20 -5.07 13.02
C PHE A 116 -14.45 -6.57 12.89
N TYR A 117 -14.11 -7.13 11.76
CA TYR A 117 -14.31 -8.54 11.42
C TYR A 117 -12.98 -9.26 11.36
N TYR A 118 -12.95 -10.51 11.80
CA TYR A 118 -11.76 -11.35 11.69
C TYR A 118 -12.10 -12.83 11.63
N ASN A 119 -11.27 -13.58 10.88
CA ASN A 119 -11.30 -15.04 10.81
C ASN A 119 -9.91 -15.55 11.15
N LYS A 120 -9.81 -16.77 11.66
CA LYS A 120 -8.53 -17.44 11.93
C LYS A 120 -8.53 -18.83 11.30
N THR A 121 -7.42 -19.25 10.71
CA THR A 121 -7.25 -20.62 10.25
C THR A 121 -7.06 -21.56 11.45
N ALA A 122 -7.51 -22.79 11.30
CA ALA A 122 -7.27 -23.85 12.30
C ALA A 122 -5.98 -24.64 11.99
N SER A 123 -5.35 -24.41 10.84
CA SER A 123 -4.17 -25.17 10.38
C SER A 123 -3.26 -24.33 9.47
N GLY A 124 -2.39 -23.55 10.07
CA GLY A 124 -1.33 -22.79 9.41
C GLY A 124 -1.81 -22.00 8.17
N THR A 125 -1.13 -22.17 7.04
CA THR A 125 -1.44 -21.49 5.77
C THR A 125 -2.60 -22.11 4.98
N ASN A 126 -3.23 -23.17 5.48
CA ASN A 126 -4.38 -23.80 4.82
C ASN A 126 -5.63 -22.90 4.92
N ILE A 127 -5.90 -22.11 3.91
CA ILE A 127 -7.04 -21.17 3.89
C ILE A 127 -8.40 -21.89 3.95
N SER A 128 -8.51 -23.17 3.56
CA SER A 128 -9.74 -23.93 3.69
C SER A 128 -10.09 -24.27 5.15
N SER A 129 -9.18 -24.01 6.08
CA SER A 129 -9.38 -24.17 7.52
C SER A 129 -9.80 -22.88 8.24
N PHE A 130 -10.09 -21.79 7.52
CA PHE A 130 -10.63 -20.60 8.14
C PHE A 130 -11.95 -20.92 8.86
N GLN A 131 -12.05 -20.49 10.11
CA GLN A 131 -13.25 -20.57 10.92
C GLN A 131 -14.21 -19.43 10.56
N ASP A 132 -15.44 -19.49 11.07
CA ASP A 132 -16.44 -18.44 10.89
C ASP A 132 -15.95 -17.07 11.39
N ALA A 133 -16.41 -16.02 10.72
CA ALA A 133 -16.05 -14.66 11.07
C ALA A 133 -16.55 -14.28 12.47
N LYS A 134 -15.62 -13.76 13.28
CA LYS A 134 -15.93 -13.13 14.57
C LYS A 134 -16.01 -11.61 14.39
N LEU A 135 -16.78 -10.97 15.28
CA LEU A 135 -16.99 -9.53 15.27
C LEU A 135 -16.47 -8.91 16.57
N TRP A 136 -15.84 -7.76 16.45
CA TRP A 136 -15.39 -6.97 17.58
C TRP A 136 -15.76 -5.49 17.40
N ASN A 137 -16.15 -4.82 18.48
CA ASN A 137 -16.30 -3.36 18.51
C ASN A 137 -15.07 -2.76 19.19
N PRO A 138 -14.15 -2.11 18.47
CA PRO A 138 -12.94 -1.55 19.03
C PRO A 138 -13.17 -0.27 19.84
N GLY A 139 -14.36 0.34 19.79
CA GLY A 139 -14.64 1.61 20.45
C GLY A 139 -14.44 1.53 21.97
N ASP A 140 -13.63 2.45 22.49
CA ASP A 140 -13.38 2.68 23.91
C ASP A 140 -14.21 3.89 24.40
N ALA A 141 -14.92 3.75 25.51
CA ALA A 141 -15.83 4.78 26.02
C ALA A 141 -15.12 6.11 26.38
N GLU A 142 -13.93 6.03 26.97
CA GLU A 142 -13.16 7.21 27.35
C GLU A 142 -12.53 7.90 26.11
N GLN A 143 -12.08 7.11 25.12
CA GLN A 143 -11.60 7.65 23.87
C GLN A 143 -12.73 8.35 23.08
N ILE A 144 -13.95 7.78 23.08
CA ILE A 144 -15.10 8.37 22.38
C ILE A 144 -15.54 9.70 23.00
N LYS A 145 -15.39 9.89 24.31
CA LYS A 145 -15.66 11.20 24.96
C LYS A 145 -14.70 12.28 24.45
N LYS A 146 -13.43 11.93 24.23
CA LYS A 146 -12.38 12.86 23.73
C LYS A 146 -12.44 13.06 22.23
N PHE A 147 -12.72 11.98 21.51
CA PHE A 147 -12.72 11.89 20.04
C PHE A 147 -14.05 11.32 19.56
N PRO A 148 -15.11 12.14 19.48
CA PRO A 148 -16.45 11.65 19.16
C PRO A 148 -16.50 10.92 17.82
N MET A 149 -17.35 9.89 17.77
CA MET A 149 -17.60 9.01 16.66
C MET A 149 -16.67 7.78 16.58
N VAL A 150 -17.29 6.64 16.29
CA VAL A 150 -16.63 5.39 15.93
C VAL A 150 -17.22 4.90 14.63
N HIS A 151 -16.39 4.95 13.58
CA HIS A 151 -16.64 4.27 12.32
C HIS A 151 -15.37 3.55 11.91
N VAL A 152 -15.43 2.23 11.84
CA VAL A 152 -14.26 1.39 11.58
C VAL A 152 -13.97 1.36 10.09
N THR A 153 -12.73 1.64 9.72
CA THR A 153 -12.21 1.56 8.35
C THR A 153 -10.76 1.15 8.40
N TYR A 154 -10.37 0.26 7.52
CA TYR A 154 -9.05 -0.34 7.43
C TYR A 154 -8.69 -1.22 8.64
N ALA A 155 -7.95 -2.26 8.34
CA ALA A 155 -7.33 -3.15 9.32
C ALA A 155 -5.93 -3.49 8.84
N ASN A 156 -4.93 -3.32 9.72
CA ASN A 156 -3.52 -3.52 9.40
C ASN A 156 -2.88 -4.30 10.56
N PRO A 157 -2.88 -5.65 10.53
CA PRO A 157 -2.38 -6.49 11.60
C PRO A 157 -0.87 -6.77 11.45
N PHE A 158 -0.15 -6.75 12.58
CA PHE A 158 1.28 -7.07 12.67
C PHE A 158 1.59 -7.82 13.95
N CYS A 159 2.30 -8.94 13.88
CA CYS A 159 2.75 -9.72 15.02
C CYS A 159 4.18 -9.32 15.40
N LEU A 160 4.47 -9.16 16.70
CA LEU A 160 5.78 -8.83 17.23
C LEU A 160 6.32 -9.96 18.12
N GLU A 161 7.33 -10.68 17.63
CA GLU A 161 7.97 -11.80 18.34
C GLU A 161 8.49 -11.40 19.74
N LYS A 162 9.14 -10.24 19.87
CA LYS A 162 9.72 -9.78 21.15
C LYS A 162 8.70 -9.22 22.14
N GLU A 163 7.44 -9.18 21.77
CA GLU A 163 6.33 -8.83 22.65
C GLU A 163 5.38 -10.02 22.83
N ASP A 164 5.95 -11.21 23.03
CA ASP A 164 5.23 -12.48 23.24
C ASP A 164 4.23 -12.81 22.09
N ASN A 165 4.64 -12.51 20.85
CA ASN A 165 3.82 -12.63 19.64
C ASN A 165 2.53 -11.80 19.67
N ARG A 166 2.50 -10.71 20.42
CA ARG A 166 1.37 -9.79 20.42
C ARG A 166 1.05 -9.32 19.01
N ILE A 167 -0.22 -9.40 18.63
CA ILE A 167 -0.70 -8.89 17.36
C ILE A 167 -1.25 -7.48 17.58
N TYR A 168 -0.63 -6.49 16.95
CA TYR A 168 -1.16 -5.13 16.86
C TYR A 168 -2.03 -5.00 15.60
N CYS A 169 -3.15 -4.31 15.70
CA CYS A 169 -3.96 -3.95 14.55
C CYS A 169 -4.23 -2.45 14.53
N PHE A 170 -4.03 -1.85 13.37
CA PHE A 170 -4.16 -0.41 13.16
C PHE A 170 -5.26 -0.11 12.16
N GLY A 171 -5.91 1.04 12.33
CA GLY A 171 -6.91 1.50 11.38
C GLY A 171 -7.39 2.92 11.67
N ARG A 172 -8.39 3.37 10.92
CA ARG A 172 -9.03 4.68 11.10
C ARG A 172 -10.40 4.48 11.75
N TRP A 173 -10.47 4.60 13.07
CA TRP A 173 -11.67 4.20 13.81
C TRP A 173 -12.25 5.35 14.65
N THR A 174 -11.97 5.39 15.97
CA THR A 174 -12.44 6.44 16.87
C THR A 174 -11.96 7.80 16.41
N GLY A 175 -12.86 8.77 16.31
CA GLY A 175 -12.56 10.16 15.91
C GLY A 175 -12.13 10.34 14.46
N TYR A 176 -12.24 9.32 13.59
CA TYR A 176 -11.62 9.30 12.24
C TYR A 176 -10.10 9.50 12.28
N LYS A 177 -9.47 9.12 13.38
CA LYS A 177 -8.02 9.23 13.57
C LYS A 177 -7.35 7.87 13.42
N PRO A 178 -6.02 7.84 13.24
CA PRO A 178 -5.24 6.62 13.38
C PRO A 178 -5.41 6.02 14.78
N ASN A 179 -5.84 4.78 14.83
CA ASN A 179 -6.08 4.00 16.03
C ASN A 179 -5.25 2.74 16.02
N MET A 180 -4.96 2.22 17.22
CA MET A 180 -4.36 0.92 17.43
C MET A 180 -5.10 0.12 18.49
N MET A 181 -5.13 -1.19 18.34
CA MET A 181 -5.55 -2.18 19.33
C MET A 181 -4.62 -3.40 19.24
N TRP A 182 -4.73 -4.34 20.17
CA TRP A 182 -3.89 -5.53 20.17
C TRP A 182 -4.62 -6.77 20.68
N SER A 183 -4.05 -7.92 20.37
CA SER A 183 -4.41 -9.24 20.87
C SER A 183 -3.20 -9.88 21.51
N ASP A 184 -3.40 -10.50 22.69
CA ASP A 184 -2.37 -11.22 23.45
C ASP A 184 -2.58 -12.75 23.41
N ASP A 185 -3.48 -13.23 22.56
CA ASP A 185 -3.93 -14.61 22.45
C ASP A 185 -4.09 -15.05 20.99
N ASP A 186 -3.11 -14.72 20.16
CA ASP A 186 -3.05 -15.15 18.75
C ASP A 186 -4.28 -14.74 17.92
N GLY A 187 -4.90 -13.61 18.24
CA GLY A 187 -6.05 -13.06 17.51
C GLY A 187 -7.40 -13.61 17.95
N GLU A 188 -7.50 -14.33 19.07
CA GLU A 188 -8.78 -14.84 19.59
C GLU A 188 -9.63 -13.73 20.22
N THR A 189 -9.00 -12.82 20.97
CA THR A 189 -9.65 -11.64 21.55
C THR A 189 -8.85 -10.38 21.30
N TRP A 190 -9.50 -9.22 21.35
CA TRP A 190 -8.92 -7.93 21.03
C TRP A 190 -9.17 -6.89 22.12
N SER A 191 -8.19 -6.06 22.40
CA SER A 191 -8.30 -4.90 23.28
C SER A 191 -9.25 -3.83 22.70
N LYS A 192 -9.66 -2.85 23.51
CA LYS A 192 -10.24 -1.61 23.01
C LYS A 192 -9.19 -0.74 22.33
N SER A 193 -9.62 0.02 21.33
CA SER A 193 -8.71 0.85 20.55
C SER A 193 -8.29 2.13 21.28
N LYS A 194 -7.10 2.62 20.93
CA LYS A 194 -6.59 3.92 21.34
C LYS A 194 -6.23 4.77 20.12
N VAL A 195 -6.63 6.03 20.12
CA VAL A 195 -6.13 7.04 19.16
C VAL A 195 -4.67 7.30 19.48
N PHE A 196 -3.77 7.22 18.49
CA PHE A 196 -2.33 7.46 18.73
C PHE A 196 -1.75 8.63 17.92
N ILE A 197 -2.46 9.13 16.90
CA ILE A 197 -2.12 10.38 16.19
C ILE A 197 -3.36 11.27 16.11
N THR A 198 -3.23 12.56 16.43
CA THR A 198 -4.28 13.56 16.24
C THR A 198 -3.68 14.95 16.14
N ASN A 199 -4.45 15.92 15.70
CA ASN A 199 -4.13 17.34 15.76
C ASN A 199 -4.91 18.00 16.88
N TYR A 200 -4.37 19.05 17.46
CA TYR A 200 -5.08 19.89 18.42
C TYR A 200 -5.19 21.34 17.89
N PRO A 201 -6.37 21.99 18.06
CA PRO A 201 -7.62 21.42 18.58
C PRO A 201 -8.10 20.25 17.74
N PHE A 202 -8.83 19.30 18.36
CA PHE A 202 -9.37 18.14 17.65
C PHE A 202 -10.33 18.57 16.54
N ASP A 203 -10.02 18.15 15.32
CA ASP A 203 -10.90 18.30 14.15
C ASP A 203 -11.14 16.93 13.52
N ARG A 204 -12.41 16.53 13.47
CA ARG A 204 -12.82 15.25 12.86
C ARG A 204 -12.63 15.24 11.35
N SER A 205 -12.66 16.38 10.68
CA SER A 205 -12.49 16.47 9.22
C SER A 205 -11.04 16.22 8.79
N ASN A 206 -10.08 16.58 9.63
CA ASN A 206 -8.68 16.25 9.45
C ASN A 206 -8.46 14.75 9.73
N ARG A 207 -8.03 14.00 8.73
CA ARG A 207 -7.93 12.53 8.74
C ARG A 207 -6.57 12.07 8.26
N PRO A 208 -5.55 11.97 9.12
CA PRO A 208 -4.25 11.43 8.74
C PRO A 208 -4.39 10.04 8.12
N TYR A 209 -3.79 9.84 6.96
CA TYR A 209 -3.65 8.54 6.31
C TYR A 209 -2.34 7.92 6.73
N VAL A 210 -2.32 6.60 6.93
CA VAL A 210 -1.18 5.91 7.52
C VAL A 210 -0.87 4.64 6.73
N LYS A 211 0.42 4.36 6.56
CA LYS A 211 0.96 3.09 6.09
C LYS A 211 1.91 2.53 7.14
N TYR A 212 1.98 1.22 7.20
CA TYR A 212 2.72 0.50 8.22
C TYR A 212 3.63 -0.57 7.60
N PHE A 213 4.72 -0.85 8.29
CA PHE A 213 5.57 -1.99 8.02
C PHE A 213 6.13 -2.51 9.34
N SER A 214 6.15 -3.83 9.53
CA SER A 214 6.77 -4.46 10.69
C SER A 214 7.99 -5.27 10.28
N ASP A 215 9.02 -5.29 11.14
CA ASP A 215 10.13 -6.22 11.03
C ASP A 215 9.76 -7.63 11.53
N GLY A 216 8.53 -7.81 12.03
CA GLY A 216 8.05 -9.04 12.65
C GLY A 216 8.67 -9.35 14.02
N LYS A 217 9.57 -8.51 14.51
CA LYS A 217 10.34 -8.74 15.74
C LYS A 217 9.97 -7.78 16.85
N SER A 218 10.29 -6.50 16.70
CA SER A 218 10.12 -5.51 17.76
C SER A 218 9.62 -4.16 17.27
N LYS A 219 9.62 -3.91 15.95
CA LYS A 219 9.32 -2.58 15.39
C LYS A 219 8.14 -2.60 14.45
N ILE A 220 7.35 -1.53 14.54
CA ILE A 220 6.36 -1.16 13.54
C ILE A 220 6.67 0.25 13.07
N HIS A 221 7.14 0.35 11.83
CA HIS A 221 7.38 1.62 11.14
C HIS A 221 6.06 2.20 10.67
N ILE A 222 5.90 3.51 10.81
CA ILE A 222 4.67 4.24 10.57
C ILE A 222 4.98 5.46 9.72
N VAL A 223 4.41 5.55 8.52
CA VAL A 223 4.45 6.75 7.69
C VAL A 223 3.05 7.32 7.57
N PHE A 224 2.89 8.63 7.71
CA PHE A 224 1.57 9.25 7.72
C PHE A 224 1.59 10.67 7.18
N THR A 225 0.41 11.21 6.90
CA THR A 225 0.19 12.55 6.35
C THR A 225 -0.57 13.44 7.33
N ASP A 226 -0.64 14.75 7.05
CA ASP A 226 -1.52 15.66 7.80
C ASP A 226 -2.98 15.20 7.70
N GLY A 227 -3.41 14.84 6.49
CA GLY A 227 -4.78 14.42 6.21
C GLY A 227 -4.92 13.78 4.84
N HIS A 228 -6.12 13.87 4.28
CA HIS A 228 -6.39 13.45 2.92
C HIS A 228 -5.96 14.55 1.94
N PRO A 229 -5.13 14.28 0.94
CA PRO A 229 -4.57 15.33 0.06
C PRO A 229 -5.65 16.11 -0.72
N ARG A 230 -6.85 15.57 -0.90
CA ARG A 230 -7.97 16.31 -1.48
C ARG A 230 -8.45 17.45 -0.58
N ASN A 231 -8.39 17.25 0.73
CA ASN A 231 -8.90 18.22 1.71
C ASN A 231 -7.80 19.13 2.26
N GLU A 232 -6.54 18.71 2.14
CA GLU A 232 -5.38 19.43 2.65
C GLU A 232 -4.63 20.08 1.47
N PRO A 233 -4.67 21.41 1.32
CA PRO A 233 -3.95 22.13 0.26
C PRO A 233 -2.44 21.88 0.33
N THR A 234 -1.91 21.81 1.55
CA THR A 234 -0.55 21.39 1.85
C THR A 234 -0.64 20.12 2.70
N ASN A 235 -0.20 18.99 2.17
CA ASN A 235 -0.24 17.69 2.83
C ASN A 235 1.18 17.13 2.90
N SER A 236 1.77 17.16 4.08
CA SER A 236 3.13 16.75 4.36
C SER A 236 3.22 15.26 4.69
N VAL A 237 4.42 14.71 4.70
CA VAL A 237 4.70 13.30 5.03
C VAL A 237 5.59 13.22 6.24
N TYR A 238 5.17 12.41 7.22
CA TYR A 238 5.81 12.24 8.50
C TYR A 238 6.14 10.77 8.76
N TYR A 239 7.10 10.55 9.66
CA TYR A 239 7.48 9.23 10.12
C TYR A 239 7.53 9.15 11.64
N ALA A 240 7.02 8.04 12.16
CA ALA A 240 7.22 7.55 13.52
C ALA A 240 7.51 6.04 13.51
N CYS A 241 8.00 5.51 14.62
CA CYS A 241 8.21 4.08 14.81
C CYS A 241 7.67 3.70 16.19
N TYR A 242 6.91 2.62 16.26
CA TYR A 242 6.57 1.97 17.52
C TYR A 242 7.61 0.91 17.86
N GLU A 243 8.08 0.89 19.10
CA GLU A 243 8.97 -0.13 19.65
C GLU A 243 8.83 -0.18 21.18
N ASN A 244 8.64 -1.36 21.77
CA ASN A 244 8.60 -1.58 23.21
C ASN A 244 7.69 -0.61 23.98
N GLY A 245 6.45 -0.44 23.55
CA GLY A 245 5.46 0.40 24.23
C GLY A 245 5.68 1.91 24.09
N ALA A 246 6.51 2.35 23.15
CA ALA A 246 6.78 3.76 22.91
C ALA A 246 6.90 4.09 21.41
N PHE A 247 6.77 5.38 21.11
CA PHE A 247 6.91 5.91 19.75
C PHE A 247 8.18 6.78 19.66
N TYR A 248 8.88 6.66 18.53
CA TYR A 248 10.17 7.30 18.29
C TYR A 248 10.22 7.98 16.92
N ARG A 249 11.05 8.99 16.80
CA ARG A 249 11.48 9.58 15.52
C ARG A 249 12.47 8.67 14.79
N ALA A 250 12.78 9.01 13.54
CA ALA A 250 13.75 8.27 12.73
C ALA A 250 15.17 8.26 13.33
N ASP A 251 15.53 9.29 14.07
CA ASP A 251 16.83 9.44 14.77
C ASP A 251 16.88 8.73 16.14
N GLY A 252 15.80 8.01 16.52
CA GLY A 252 15.69 7.34 17.81
C GLY A 252 15.22 8.22 18.97
N THR A 253 14.95 9.51 18.72
CA THR A 253 14.39 10.39 19.77
C THR A 253 12.97 9.93 20.13
N LYS A 254 12.73 9.70 21.43
CA LYS A 254 11.41 9.31 21.92
C LYS A 254 10.40 10.44 21.71
N ILE A 255 9.27 10.11 21.11
CA ILE A 255 8.11 11.00 20.97
C ILE A 255 7.26 10.90 22.24
N THR A 256 6.78 9.70 22.55
CA THR A 256 5.93 9.42 23.71
C THR A 256 5.87 7.92 23.98
N ASP A 257 5.21 7.52 25.06
CA ASP A 257 4.84 6.11 25.32
C ASP A 257 3.32 5.90 25.22
N MET A 258 2.87 4.69 25.52
CA MET A 258 1.46 4.31 25.48
C MET A 258 0.57 5.07 26.46
N LYS A 259 1.12 5.75 27.45
CA LYS A 259 0.36 6.60 28.39
C LYS A 259 0.18 8.01 27.86
N GLY A 260 1.14 8.50 27.06
CA GLY A 260 1.15 9.86 26.52
C GLY A 260 0.52 10.01 25.13
N ILE A 261 0.03 8.93 24.49
CA ILE A 261 -0.71 9.06 23.23
C ILE A 261 -2.06 9.73 23.42
N PRO A 262 -2.59 10.45 22.39
CA PRO A 262 -2.02 10.63 21.05
C PRO A 262 -0.95 11.73 20.98
N PHE A 263 -0.03 11.57 20.02
CA PHE A 263 0.92 12.62 19.65
C PHE A 263 0.45 13.38 18.41
N GLU A 264 1.07 14.54 18.12
CA GLU A 264 0.75 15.35 16.94
C GLU A 264 1.76 15.12 15.81
N PRO A 265 1.39 15.40 14.54
CA PRO A 265 2.32 15.31 13.39
C PRO A 265 3.63 16.07 13.59
N LYS A 266 3.60 17.26 14.24
CA LYS A 266 4.79 18.07 14.55
C LYS A 266 5.80 17.37 15.48
N ASP A 267 5.37 16.36 16.24
CA ASP A 267 6.22 15.61 17.17
C ASP A 267 7.02 14.51 16.45
N ALA A 268 6.62 14.14 15.23
CA ALA A 268 7.23 13.10 14.41
C ALA A 268 8.40 13.64 13.56
N SER A 269 9.09 12.75 12.83
CA SER A 269 10.09 13.16 11.84
C SER A 269 9.43 13.62 10.55
N VAL A 270 9.81 14.78 10.04
CA VAL A 270 9.35 15.28 8.73
C VAL A 270 10.18 14.64 7.63
N ILE A 271 9.52 13.91 6.71
CA ILE A 271 10.14 13.36 5.50
C ILE A 271 10.06 14.37 4.36
N TYR A 272 8.89 14.96 4.21
CA TYR A 272 8.59 15.98 3.22
C TYR A 272 7.66 17.03 3.82
N GLN A 273 8.11 18.27 3.83
CA GLN A 273 7.29 19.41 4.22
C GLN A 273 6.64 19.99 2.98
N SER A 274 5.31 19.86 2.89
CA SER A 274 4.53 20.40 1.78
C SER A 274 4.49 21.93 1.81
N ASN A 275 4.44 22.53 0.63
CA ASN A 275 4.21 23.93 0.40
C ASN A 275 3.49 24.12 -0.94
N GLU A 276 2.98 25.33 -1.20
CA GLU A 276 2.20 25.63 -2.42
C GLU A 276 2.97 25.38 -3.72
N LYS A 277 4.29 25.57 -3.72
CA LYS A 277 5.13 25.42 -4.92
C LYS A 277 5.41 23.95 -5.25
N GLU A 278 5.71 23.13 -4.23
CA GLU A 278 6.08 21.73 -4.44
C GLU A 278 4.90 20.78 -4.38
N GLY A 279 3.76 21.28 -3.94
CA GLY A 279 2.50 20.57 -3.93
C GLY A 279 2.31 19.66 -2.72
N ARG A 280 1.11 19.11 -2.65
CA ARG A 280 0.67 18.16 -1.63
C ARG A 280 1.21 16.77 -1.90
N ALA A 281 1.44 16.00 -0.84
CA ALA A 281 1.92 14.64 -0.94
C ALA A 281 0.89 13.62 -0.47
N TRP A 282 1.08 12.36 -0.86
CA TRP A 282 0.41 11.21 -0.29
C TRP A 282 1.38 10.03 -0.17
N ILE A 283 1.06 9.09 0.73
CA ILE A 283 1.89 7.95 1.05
C ILE A 283 1.49 6.73 0.22
N ALA A 284 2.47 5.90 -0.12
CA ALA A 284 2.27 4.69 -0.88
C ALA A 284 2.70 3.43 -0.13
N ASP A 285 3.94 3.38 0.33
CA ASP A 285 4.48 2.22 1.03
C ASP A 285 5.62 2.60 1.96
N ILE A 286 5.95 1.70 2.89
CA ILE A 286 7.07 1.83 3.81
C ILE A 286 7.72 0.46 4.01
N ALA A 287 9.04 0.45 4.14
CA ALA A 287 9.85 -0.71 4.45
C ALA A 287 11.08 -0.27 5.28
N GLN A 288 11.97 -1.20 5.61
CA GLN A 288 13.27 -0.89 6.21
C GLN A 288 14.41 -1.43 5.35
N ASP A 289 15.54 -0.72 5.37
CA ASP A 289 16.78 -1.22 4.76
C ASP A 289 17.43 -2.31 5.61
N ARG A 290 18.54 -2.88 5.14
CA ARG A 290 19.28 -3.93 5.85
C ARG A 290 19.87 -3.48 7.20
N LYS A 291 19.92 -2.18 7.46
CA LYS A 291 20.39 -1.59 8.74
C LYS A 291 19.22 -1.28 9.69
N GLY A 292 17.98 -1.51 9.26
CA GLY A 292 16.77 -1.18 10.00
C GLY A 292 16.32 0.27 9.86
N ASN A 293 16.93 1.06 8.96
CA ASN A 293 16.49 2.43 8.69
C ASN A 293 15.22 2.42 7.82
N PRO A 294 14.28 3.34 8.06
CA PRO A 294 13.07 3.42 7.26
C PRO A 294 13.34 3.93 5.84
N VAL A 295 12.62 3.32 4.90
CA VAL A 295 12.57 3.72 3.49
C VAL A 295 11.10 3.85 3.08
N ILE A 296 10.75 4.94 2.41
CA ILE A 296 9.38 5.32 2.14
C ILE A 296 9.16 5.59 0.65
N LEU A 297 8.02 5.12 0.13
CA LEU A 297 7.50 5.51 -1.17
C LEU A 297 6.31 6.45 -0.94
N TYR A 298 6.33 7.58 -1.62
CA TYR A 298 5.25 8.56 -1.54
C TYR A 298 5.04 9.27 -2.87
N THR A 299 4.00 10.07 -2.96
CA THR A 299 3.67 10.82 -4.16
C THR A 299 3.67 12.31 -3.86
N LYS A 300 3.95 13.12 -4.87
CA LYS A 300 3.69 14.56 -4.87
C LYS A 300 2.83 14.94 -6.05
N SER A 301 1.97 15.92 -5.83
CA SER A 301 1.17 16.55 -6.88
C SER A 301 1.44 18.05 -6.85
N PRO A 302 2.46 18.53 -7.61
CA PRO A 302 2.73 19.96 -7.75
C PRO A 302 1.54 20.69 -8.35
N GLU A 303 0.83 20.02 -9.27
CA GLU A 303 -0.39 20.46 -9.92
C GLU A 303 -1.39 19.31 -10.01
N GLU A 304 -2.65 19.57 -10.26
CA GLU A 304 -3.70 18.55 -10.41
C GLU A 304 -3.45 17.60 -11.60
N THR A 305 -2.67 18.04 -12.58
CA THR A 305 -2.32 17.27 -13.77
C THR A 305 -0.91 16.69 -13.73
N ASP A 306 -0.16 16.91 -12.66
CA ASP A 306 1.22 16.41 -12.49
C ASP A 306 1.33 15.61 -11.19
N HIS A 307 1.39 14.30 -11.33
CA HIS A 307 1.52 13.35 -10.24
C HIS A 307 2.86 12.63 -10.37
N ARG A 308 3.67 12.61 -9.30
CA ARG A 308 5.03 12.08 -9.31
C ARG A 308 5.28 11.13 -8.16
N TYR A 309 6.08 10.09 -8.39
CA TYR A 309 6.52 9.11 -7.41
C TYR A 309 7.89 9.47 -6.85
N PHE A 310 8.04 9.30 -5.54
CA PHE A 310 9.25 9.61 -4.80
C PHE A 310 9.70 8.44 -3.94
N TYR A 311 11.02 8.31 -3.82
CA TYR A 311 11.73 7.42 -2.93
C TYR A 311 12.44 8.25 -1.87
N ALA A 312 12.20 7.98 -0.59
CA ALA A 312 12.87 8.61 0.53
C ALA A 312 13.53 7.56 1.41
N HIS A 313 14.77 7.77 1.82
CA HIS A 313 15.44 6.93 2.81
C HIS A 313 16.09 7.76 3.89
N PHE A 314 16.13 7.22 5.11
CA PHE A 314 16.83 7.83 6.23
C PHE A 314 18.26 7.28 6.28
N ASP A 315 19.27 8.17 6.17
CA ASP A 315 20.68 7.75 6.13
C ASP A 315 21.33 7.55 7.52
N GLY A 316 20.50 7.65 8.60
CA GLY A 316 20.93 7.64 9.98
C GLY A 316 21.04 9.04 10.60
N LYS A 317 20.91 10.10 9.78
CA LYS A 317 20.97 11.51 10.23
C LYS A 317 19.86 12.36 9.64
N LYS A 318 19.54 12.17 8.35
CA LYS A 318 18.55 12.97 7.62
C LYS A 318 17.82 12.13 6.58
N TRP A 319 16.70 12.62 6.14
CA TRP A 319 15.96 12.09 5.00
C TRP A 319 16.57 12.55 3.69
N ILE A 320 16.76 11.62 2.75
CA ILE A 320 17.22 11.86 1.39
C ILE A 320 16.08 11.45 0.46
N ASN A 321 15.63 12.40 -0.38
CA ASN A 321 14.48 12.23 -1.25
C ASN A 321 14.90 12.30 -2.72
N HIS A 322 14.42 11.35 -3.54
CA HIS A 322 14.63 11.32 -4.98
C HIS A 322 13.31 11.09 -5.71
N GLU A 323 13.08 11.82 -6.79
CA GLU A 323 12.00 11.51 -7.72
C GLU A 323 12.31 10.22 -8.46
N ILE A 324 11.32 9.30 -8.52
CA ILE A 324 11.43 8.07 -9.31
C ILE A 324 10.99 8.36 -10.76
N CYS A 325 9.79 8.91 -10.93
CA CYS A 325 9.23 9.28 -12.24
C CYS A 325 7.90 10.02 -12.10
N LYS A 326 7.43 10.58 -13.21
CA LYS A 326 6.02 10.95 -13.37
C LYS A 326 5.16 9.69 -13.43
N SER A 327 4.00 9.72 -12.76
CA SER A 327 3.08 8.59 -12.70
C SER A 327 1.89 8.74 -13.64
N GLY A 328 1.42 9.94 -13.82
CA GLY A 328 0.28 10.31 -14.63
C GLY A 328 -0.09 11.76 -14.39
N LYS A 329 -1.23 12.18 -14.88
CA LYS A 329 -1.67 13.58 -14.84
C LYS A 329 -2.88 13.84 -13.94
N TRP A 330 -3.21 12.92 -13.05
CA TRP A 330 -4.46 13.05 -12.34
C TRP A 330 -4.30 13.00 -10.82
N PHE A 331 -4.91 13.97 -10.17
CA PHE A 331 -5.21 13.96 -8.75
C PHE A 331 -6.71 14.22 -8.57
N PRO A 332 -7.44 13.49 -7.72
CA PRO A 332 -8.88 13.55 -7.67
C PRO A 332 -9.37 14.86 -7.08
N GLN A 333 -10.00 15.66 -7.92
CA GLN A 333 -10.85 16.77 -7.53
C GLN A 333 -12.28 16.44 -7.98
N THR A 334 -12.90 15.49 -7.29
CA THR A 334 -14.26 15.08 -7.63
C THR A 334 -15.22 16.15 -7.16
N PRO A 335 -15.97 16.82 -8.06
CA PRO A 335 -16.99 17.76 -7.68
C PRO A 335 -18.08 17.11 -6.85
N GLU A 336 -18.72 17.89 -5.99
CA GLU A 336 -19.84 17.40 -5.18
C GLU A 336 -20.91 16.71 -6.03
N GLY A 337 -21.41 15.57 -5.57
CA GLY A 337 -22.40 14.76 -6.26
C GLY A 337 -21.94 14.00 -7.50
N LYS A 338 -20.63 14.01 -7.81
CA LYS A 338 -20.02 13.20 -8.89
C LYS A 338 -19.30 11.99 -8.33
N THR A 339 -19.22 10.96 -9.16
CA THR A 339 -18.44 9.77 -8.85
C THR A 339 -16.94 10.04 -9.06
N GLU A 340 -16.14 9.65 -8.12
CA GLU A 340 -14.68 9.79 -8.17
C GLU A 340 -14.10 8.72 -9.10
N PRO A 341 -13.39 9.10 -10.18
CA PRO A 341 -12.80 8.15 -11.11
C PRO A 341 -11.47 7.62 -10.56
N GLU A 342 -11.53 6.55 -9.79
CA GLU A 342 -10.36 5.73 -9.47
C GLU A 342 -10.04 4.82 -10.66
N PRO A 343 -8.85 4.35 -10.88
CA PRO A 343 -7.62 4.37 -10.09
C PRO A 343 -6.70 5.57 -10.35
N HIS A 344 -7.12 6.53 -11.13
CA HIS A 344 -6.35 7.73 -11.49
C HIS A 344 -6.01 8.60 -10.28
N TYR A 345 -6.62 8.28 -9.14
CA TYR A 345 -6.28 8.80 -7.84
C TYR A 345 -4.82 8.53 -7.50
N PHE A 346 -4.38 7.29 -7.78
CA PHE A 346 -3.06 6.82 -7.44
C PHE A 346 -2.84 5.43 -8.07
N GLY A 347 -1.97 5.32 -9.08
CA GLY A 347 -1.69 4.03 -9.73
C GLY A 347 -1.09 2.99 -8.80
N GLY A 348 -0.31 3.44 -7.82
CA GLY A 348 0.28 2.59 -6.80
C GLY A 348 1.75 2.28 -7.03
N LEU A 349 2.48 2.16 -5.91
CA LEU A 349 3.85 1.63 -5.90
C LEU A 349 4.11 0.92 -4.57
N THR A 350 5.00 -0.07 -4.58
CA THR A 350 5.32 -0.92 -3.43
C THR A 350 6.77 -1.36 -3.45
N PHE A 351 7.36 -1.57 -2.27
CA PHE A 351 8.69 -2.17 -2.12
C PHE A 351 8.67 -3.68 -2.26
N HIS A 352 9.79 -4.23 -2.72
CA HIS A 352 10.11 -5.60 -2.34
C HIS A 352 10.42 -5.64 -0.82
N PRO A 353 9.69 -6.44 -0.01
CA PRO A 353 9.73 -6.33 1.45
C PRO A 353 11.10 -6.62 2.08
N SER A 354 11.94 -7.38 1.40
CA SER A 354 13.29 -7.75 1.85
C SER A 354 14.42 -7.05 1.07
N ASN A 355 14.10 -6.18 0.09
CA ASN A 355 15.07 -5.43 -0.69
C ASN A 355 14.51 -4.09 -1.15
N THR A 356 14.71 -3.06 -0.36
CA THR A 356 14.21 -1.69 -0.63
C THR A 356 14.81 -1.02 -1.87
N ASN A 357 15.80 -1.64 -2.52
CA ASN A 357 16.31 -1.18 -3.80
C ASN A 357 15.40 -1.56 -4.98
N ILE A 358 14.42 -2.43 -4.75
CA ILE A 358 13.47 -2.89 -5.76
C ILE A 358 12.09 -2.32 -5.44
N VAL A 359 11.51 -1.66 -6.45
CA VAL A 359 10.18 -1.07 -6.40
C VAL A 359 9.36 -1.56 -7.58
N TYR A 360 8.13 -1.95 -7.34
CA TYR A 360 7.13 -2.15 -8.37
C TYR A 360 6.15 -0.98 -8.36
N LEU A 361 5.88 -0.43 -9.52
CA LEU A 361 4.99 0.73 -9.63
C LEU A 361 4.05 0.61 -10.84
N SER A 362 2.96 1.33 -10.77
CA SER A 362 2.03 1.52 -11.88
C SER A 362 2.10 2.97 -12.32
N ARG A 363 2.26 3.21 -13.62
CA ARG A 363 2.21 4.55 -14.19
C ARG A 363 1.54 4.56 -15.56
N GLU A 364 1.05 5.73 -15.96
CA GLU A 364 0.45 5.91 -17.28
C GLU A 364 1.53 5.86 -18.39
N ILE A 365 1.35 4.96 -19.34
CA ILE A 365 2.15 4.83 -20.56
C ILE A 365 1.19 4.77 -21.75
N ASN A 366 1.26 5.75 -22.63
CA ASN A 366 0.38 5.85 -23.81
C ASN A 366 -1.12 5.76 -23.48
N GLY A 367 -1.52 6.36 -22.34
CA GLY A 367 -2.91 6.44 -21.90
C GLY A 367 -3.44 5.22 -21.15
N VAL A 368 -2.60 4.24 -20.82
CA VAL A 368 -2.92 3.06 -20.02
C VAL A 368 -1.94 2.91 -18.87
N PHE A 369 -2.43 2.54 -17.69
CA PHE A 369 -1.55 2.25 -16.56
C PHE A 369 -0.90 0.88 -16.73
N GLU A 370 0.45 0.89 -16.67
CA GLU A 370 1.28 -0.31 -16.84
C GLU A 370 2.16 -0.54 -15.60
N ILE A 371 2.47 -1.80 -15.30
CA ILE A 371 3.34 -2.19 -14.19
C ILE A 371 4.79 -2.23 -14.66
N GLU A 372 5.65 -1.57 -13.90
CA GLU A 372 7.10 -1.61 -14.06
C GLU A 372 7.77 -2.11 -12.78
N ARG A 373 8.81 -2.93 -12.92
CA ARG A 373 9.81 -3.19 -11.90
C ARG A 373 10.95 -2.20 -12.07
N ARG A 374 11.38 -1.59 -10.99
CA ARG A 374 12.52 -0.67 -10.98
C ARG A 374 13.53 -1.08 -9.93
N GLU A 375 14.80 -1.03 -10.28
CA GLU A 375 15.90 -1.35 -9.36
C GLU A 375 16.92 -0.22 -9.33
N THR A 376 17.38 0.12 -8.11
CA THR A 376 18.40 1.14 -7.89
C THR A 376 19.62 0.54 -7.21
N THR A 377 20.81 1.01 -7.60
CA THR A 377 22.08 0.67 -6.94
C THR A 377 22.69 1.85 -6.20
N ASN A 378 22.07 3.01 -6.27
CA ASN A 378 22.61 4.28 -5.76
C ASN A 378 21.64 5.08 -4.88
N GLY A 379 20.77 4.37 -4.15
CA GLY A 379 19.86 4.97 -3.16
C GLY A 379 18.72 5.78 -3.79
N GLY A 380 18.23 5.36 -4.94
CA GLY A 380 17.07 5.99 -5.60
C GLY A 380 17.40 7.12 -6.57
N LYS A 381 18.70 7.41 -6.82
CA LYS A 381 19.10 8.46 -7.77
C LYS A 381 18.81 8.08 -9.21
N ASN A 382 19.08 6.82 -9.57
CA ASN A 382 18.82 6.25 -10.89
C ASN A 382 18.14 4.89 -10.75
N TRP A 383 17.42 4.49 -11.79
CA TRP A 383 16.62 3.28 -11.80
C TRP A 383 16.79 2.53 -13.11
N ASP A 384 17.10 1.24 -13.01
CA ASP A 384 16.97 0.30 -14.10
C ASP A 384 15.51 -0.14 -14.19
N ILE A 385 14.95 -0.16 -15.39
CA ILE A 385 13.52 -0.36 -15.62
C ILE A 385 13.29 -1.66 -16.36
N THR A 386 12.45 -2.53 -15.79
CA THR A 386 11.95 -3.75 -16.42
C THR A 386 10.43 -3.64 -16.53
N PRO A 387 9.86 -3.55 -17.74
CA PRO A 387 8.41 -3.59 -17.92
C PRO A 387 7.84 -4.97 -17.54
N ILE A 388 6.80 -4.98 -16.73
CA ILE A 388 6.04 -6.20 -16.38
C ILE A 388 4.82 -6.33 -17.28
N THR A 389 4.13 -5.22 -17.55
CA THR A 389 3.05 -5.16 -18.53
C THR A 389 3.35 -4.11 -19.59
N GLN A 390 2.88 -4.34 -20.82
CA GLN A 390 3.06 -3.44 -21.96
C GLN A 390 1.89 -3.56 -22.92
N ASN A 391 1.50 -2.42 -23.51
CA ASN A 391 0.43 -2.35 -24.51
C ASN A 391 -0.87 -3.01 -24.03
N SER A 392 -1.17 -2.86 -22.75
CA SER A 392 -2.33 -3.46 -22.13
C SER A 392 -3.62 -2.83 -22.65
N LYS A 393 -4.69 -3.62 -22.69
CA LYS A 393 -6.02 -3.13 -23.02
C LYS A 393 -6.69 -2.40 -21.88
N TYR A 394 -6.31 -2.75 -20.65
CA TYR A 394 -6.91 -2.26 -19.41
C TYR A 394 -5.83 -1.76 -18.48
N ASP A 395 -6.21 -0.81 -17.62
CA ASP A 395 -5.30 -0.29 -16.60
C ASP A 395 -4.87 -1.38 -15.63
N ASN A 396 -3.55 -1.45 -15.38
CA ASN A 396 -2.92 -2.30 -14.38
C ASN A 396 -2.45 -1.43 -13.24
N VAL A 397 -3.05 -1.60 -12.05
CA VAL A 397 -2.85 -0.68 -10.93
C VAL A 397 -2.70 -1.39 -9.60
N ARG A 398 -2.24 -0.64 -8.60
CA ARG A 398 -2.11 -1.09 -7.21
C ARG A 398 -1.25 -2.35 -7.06
N PRO A 399 0.00 -2.33 -7.58
CA PRO A 399 0.91 -3.45 -7.40
C PRO A 399 1.19 -3.69 -5.92
N TYR A 400 1.41 -4.95 -5.57
CA TYR A 400 1.75 -5.37 -4.22
C TYR A 400 2.67 -6.58 -4.23
N ILE A 401 3.71 -6.55 -3.41
CA ILE A 401 4.59 -7.69 -3.16
C ILE A 401 4.21 -8.30 -1.79
N PRO A 402 3.96 -9.61 -1.70
CA PRO A 402 3.61 -10.26 -0.44
C PRO A 402 4.64 -10.01 0.65
N ARG A 403 4.20 -9.56 1.83
CA ARG A 403 5.08 -9.38 2.99
C ARG A 403 5.63 -10.73 3.43
N GLY A 404 6.89 -10.76 3.85
CA GLY A 404 7.60 -11.99 4.20
C GLY A 404 8.27 -12.69 3.01
N LEU A 405 8.11 -12.20 1.76
CA LEU A 405 8.80 -12.78 0.61
C LEU A 405 10.33 -12.64 0.78
N PRO A 406 11.09 -13.75 0.76
CA PRO A 406 12.53 -13.71 0.96
C PRO A 406 13.26 -13.01 -0.20
N ALA A 407 14.36 -12.33 0.10
CA ALA A 407 15.15 -11.59 -0.89
C ALA A 407 15.77 -12.46 -2.01
N LYS A 408 15.87 -13.77 -1.80
CA LYS A 408 16.43 -14.74 -2.78
C LYS A 408 15.36 -15.60 -3.45
N ALA A 409 14.08 -15.39 -3.10
CA ALA A 409 12.97 -16.04 -3.80
C ALA A 409 12.69 -15.33 -5.11
N ASP A 410 12.04 -16.04 -6.05
CA ASP A 410 11.46 -15.38 -7.21
C ASP A 410 10.49 -14.29 -6.75
N GLU A 411 10.59 -13.10 -7.35
CA GLU A 411 9.75 -11.98 -6.99
C GLU A 411 8.33 -12.22 -7.52
N VAL A 412 7.33 -12.13 -6.66
CA VAL A 412 5.93 -12.28 -7.06
C VAL A 412 5.23 -10.95 -6.85
N VAL A 413 4.88 -10.28 -7.93
CA VAL A 413 4.06 -9.07 -7.88
C VAL A 413 2.61 -9.41 -8.20
N LEU A 414 1.72 -8.89 -7.37
CA LEU A 414 0.27 -8.95 -7.54
C LEU A 414 -0.23 -7.56 -7.93
N TRP A 415 -1.30 -7.47 -8.75
CA TRP A 415 -1.92 -6.18 -9.08
C TRP A 415 -3.36 -6.33 -9.52
N MET A 416 -4.09 -5.22 -9.60
CA MET A 416 -5.43 -5.16 -10.18
C MET A 416 -5.36 -4.86 -11.67
N GLU A 417 -6.12 -5.60 -12.48
CA GLU A 417 -6.43 -5.27 -13.87
C GLU A 417 -7.88 -4.76 -13.94
N ASN A 418 -8.07 -3.53 -14.39
CA ASN A 418 -9.36 -2.85 -14.33
C ASN A 418 -10.13 -2.98 -15.65
N TYR A 419 -11.02 -3.94 -15.76
CA TYR A 419 -11.97 -3.99 -16.89
C TYR A 419 -12.94 -2.80 -16.87
N LYS A 420 -13.34 -2.38 -15.67
CA LYS A 420 -14.13 -1.20 -15.38
C LYS A 420 -13.88 -0.79 -13.92
N TYR A 421 -13.43 0.44 -13.72
CA TYR A 421 -13.31 1.00 -12.38
C TYR A 421 -13.72 2.46 -12.42
N ILE A 422 -14.91 2.78 -11.89
CA ILE A 422 -15.49 4.12 -11.88
C ILE A 422 -15.41 4.71 -10.47
N HIS A 423 -15.57 3.86 -9.47
CA HIS A 423 -15.60 4.23 -8.06
C HIS A 423 -15.31 2.98 -7.22
N TYR A 424 -14.84 3.16 -5.99
CA TYR A 424 -14.55 2.07 -5.06
C TYR A 424 -15.79 1.17 -4.75
N THR A 425 -17.00 1.63 -5.09
CA THR A 425 -18.25 0.82 -5.01
C THR A 425 -18.79 0.40 -6.38
N ASN A 426 -18.11 0.77 -7.48
CA ASN A 426 -18.55 0.46 -8.84
C ASN A 426 -17.38 0.04 -9.73
N TYR A 427 -17.07 -1.22 -9.68
CA TYR A 427 -15.92 -1.83 -10.33
C TYR A 427 -16.23 -3.21 -10.93
N HIS A 428 -15.38 -3.61 -11.88
CA HIS A 428 -15.20 -4.98 -12.36
C HIS A 428 -13.72 -5.16 -12.66
N THR A 429 -13.02 -5.87 -11.81
CA THR A 429 -11.56 -5.97 -11.80
C THR A 429 -11.12 -7.40 -11.56
N ALA A 430 -9.91 -7.71 -11.97
CA ALA A 430 -9.24 -8.98 -11.68
C ALA A 430 -8.02 -8.73 -10.80
N VAL A 431 -7.58 -9.75 -10.08
CA VAL A 431 -6.28 -9.78 -9.42
C VAL A 431 -5.35 -10.70 -10.22
N LYS A 432 -4.26 -10.13 -10.70
CA LYS A 432 -3.23 -10.81 -11.48
C LYS A 432 -1.96 -11.00 -10.68
N TYR A 433 -1.10 -11.87 -11.17
CA TYR A 433 0.27 -12.04 -10.68
C TYR A 433 1.27 -12.11 -11.81
N HIS A 434 2.51 -11.77 -11.51
CA HIS A 434 3.68 -12.06 -12.34
C HIS A 434 4.79 -12.60 -11.45
N ILE A 435 5.50 -13.64 -11.92
CA ILE A 435 6.66 -14.20 -11.25
C ILE A 435 7.88 -13.77 -12.05
N HIS A 436 8.71 -12.95 -11.43
CA HIS A 436 10.00 -12.53 -11.98
C HIS A 436 11.10 -13.40 -11.38
N SER A 437 11.77 -14.20 -12.20
CA SER A 437 12.82 -15.10 -11.72
C SER A 437 14.08 -14.32 -11.37
N VAL A 438 14.54 -14.48 -10.14
CA VAL A 438 15.83 -13.95 -9.67
C VAL A 438 16.91 -14.93 -10.10
N LYS A 439 17.78 -14.50 -11.04
CA LYS A 439 18.92 -15.30 -11.54
C LYS A 439 20.07 -15.33 -10.53
#